data_c63a2936c413795e2e644a196f828880
#
_entry.id   c63a2936c413795e2e644a196f828880
#
_cell.length_a   1.000
_cell.length_b   1.000
_cell.length_c   1.000
_cell.angle_alpha   90.00
_cell.angle_beta   90.00
_cell.angle_gamma   90.00
#
_symmetry.space_group_name_H-M   'P 1'
#
loop_
_entity.id
_entity.type
_entity.pdbx_description
1 polymer ?
#
loop_
_entity_poly.entity_id
_entity_poly.type
_entity_poly.pdbx_seq_one_letter_code
_entity_poly.pdbx_strand_id
1 'polypeptide(L)'
;MTRNQTELALIARGVNVELARTLREEKWTLAKLQQQSQQQLIDLGLTEETAYAIYGTGRPPIPIETLVTTLFANRWVCCVCRSTNLPVIVHHIEPWAKSHDHSEKNLAVLCSIHHSEAHTVRSLELNLTADRLKDMKFEWERTVRRLDAIAIFKSTQLMACQWWYFNHLRVFEIARAHDVDFTQLDGFRGARSANLCDDNGFLYESDGPMYRASVALILQHYMTNMLQVALSDIRVQNISDDLDRGTVKCLISEGELIFVQGSYTFSDLPPSASGEELVSGRRHVNGIEISFVFNRNDGTSGSARNLWLRGTQNLGCLLRVNRLSRDLKGRLQMDATVIAIRSAHEELKRRFYEIGLYRSGLIGQGDEDGGFEDDDFENERGEEPAC
;
A
#
# COMPACT_ATOMS: atom_id res chain seq x y z
N MET A 1 -6.43 9.55 -8.40
CA MET A 1 -6.63 11.02 -8.28
C MET A 1 -5.30 11.69 -8.03
N THR A 2 -4.78 12.45 -8.98
CA THR A 2 -3.54 13.22 -8.82
C THR A 2 -3.75 14.31 -7.77
N ARG A 3 -3.16 14.14 -6.59
CA ARG A 3 -3.20 15.17 -5.54
C ARG A 3 -2.38 16.36 -5.97
N ASN A 4 -3.02 17.52 -6.05
CA ASN A 4 -2.40 18.75 -6.50
C ASN A 4 -1.50 19.31 -5.38
N GLN A 5 -0.31 19.81 -5.74
CA GLN A 5 0.63 20.44 -4.81
C GLN A 5 0.00 21.60 -4.00
N THR A 6 -0.94 22.33 -4.58
CA THR A 6 -1.68 23.41 -3.90
C THR A 6 -2.52 22.86 -2.75
N GLU A 7 -3.26 21.78 -2.98
CA GLU A 7 -4.09 21.13 -1.94
C GLU A 7 -3.22 20.65 -0.76
N LEU A 8 -2.12 19.96 -1.07
CA LEU A 8 -1.17 19.51 -0.05
C LEU A 8 -0.53 20.68 0.72
N ALA A 9 -0.18 21.77 0.05
CA ALA A 9 0.38 22.95 0.69
C ALA A 9 -0.60 23.65 1.65
N LEU A 10 -1.91 23.60 1.36
CA LEU A 10 -2.97 24.13 2.22
C LEU A 10 -3.19 23.23 3.44
N ILE A 11 -3.28 21.92 3.21
CA ILE A 11 -3.43 20.93 4.29
C ILE A 11 -2.24 20.98 5.25
N ALA A 12 -1.03 21.17 4.73
CA ALA A 12 0.19 21.34 5.53
C ALA A 12 0.14 22.55 6.49
N ARG A 13 -0.75 23.50 6.23
CA ARG A 13 -1.00 24.68 7.06
C ARG A 13 -2.22 24.56 7.96
N GLY A 14 -2.82 23.36 8.01
CA GLY A 14 -3.96 23.07 8.87
C GLY A 14 -5.32 23.34 8.22
N VAL A 15 -5.38 23.60 6.92
CA VAL A 15 -6.65 23.67 6.20
C VAL A 15 -7.24 22.28 6.10
N ASN A 16 -8.54 22.13 6.36
CA ASN A 16 -9.18 20.83 6.19
C ASN A 16 -9.21 20.39 4.72
N VAL A 17 -9.25 19.09 4.51
CA VAL A 17 -9.09 18.46 3.18
C VAL A 17 -10.17 18.92 2.18
N GLU A 18 -11.43 19.06 2.62
CA GLU A 18 -12.52 19.47 1.73
C GLU A 18 -12.39 20.93 1.31
N LEU A 19 -12.11 21.83 2.28
CA LEU A 19 -11.88 23.23 1.98
C LEU A 19 -10.64 23.41 1.08
N ALA A 20 -9.56 22.67 1.32
CA ALA A 20 -8.38 22.70 0.47
C ALA A 20 -8.69 22.27 -0.97
N ARG A 21 -9.56 21.27 -1.14
CA ARG A 21 -10.07 20.83 -2.45
C ARG A 21 -10.91 21.90 -3.12
N THR A 22 -11.89 22.46 -2.41
CA THR A 22 -12.78 23.53 -2.91
C THR A 22 -11.95 24.73 -3.36
N LEU A 23 -11.04 25.21 -2.53
CA LEU A 23 -10.15 26.33 -2.88
C LEU A 23 -9.32 26.04 -4.13
N ARG A 24 -8.82 24.82 -4.29
CA ARG A 24 -8.12 24.42 -5.51
C ARG A 24 -9.04 24.44 -6.74
N GLU A 25 -10.26 23.90 -6.63
CA GLU A 25 -11.25 23.88 -7.73
C GLU A 25 -11.63 25.30 -8.15
N GLU A 26 -11.71 26.22 -7.22
CA GLU A 26 -11.89 27.64 -7.44
C GLU A 26 -10.61 28.36 -7.92
N LYS A 27 -9.54 27.61 -8.21
CA LYS A 27 -8.25 28.12 -8.71
C LYS A 27 -7.52 29.08 -7.74
N TRP A 28 -7.76 28.92 -6.46
CA TRP A 28 -6.95 29.55 -5.44
C TRP A 28 -5.59 28.82 -5.36
N THR A 29 -4.54 29.60 -5.34
CA THR A 29 -3.18 29.10 -5.05
C THR A 29 -2.70 29.67 -3.73
N LEU A 30 -1.72 29.02 -3.09
CA LEU A 30 -1.16 29.52 -1.84
C LEU A 30 -0.69 30.98 -1.97
N ALA A 31 -0.04 31.31 -3.10
CA ALA A 31 0.41 32.68 -3.36
C ALA A 31 -0.73 33.69 -3.45
N LYS A 32 -1.86 33.33 -4.04
CA LYS A 32 -3.06 34.20 -4.08
C LYS A 32 -3.66 34.36 -2.69
N LEU A 33 -3.75 33.29 -1.90
CA LEU A 33 -4.25 33.34 -0.53
C LEU A 33 -3.36 34.21 0.39
N GLN A 34 -2.04 34.12 0.22
CA GLN A 34 -1.09 34.96 0.96
C GLN A 34 -1.20 36.46 0.65
N GLN A 35 -1.83 36.85 -0.44
CA GLN A 35 -2.12 38.23 -0.80
C GLN A 35 -3.43 38.75 -0.20
N GLN A 36 -4.25 37.89 0.38
CA GLN A 36 -5.52 38.27 1.00
C GLN A 36 -5.30 38.76 2.43
N SER A 37 -6.20 39.62 2.92
CA SER A 37 -6.21 39.99 4.35
C SER A 37 -6.67 38.79 5.21
N GLN A 38 -6.36 38.81 6.51
CA GLN A 38 -6.77 37.76 7.43
C GLN A 38 -8.32 37.61 7.42
N GLN A 39 -9.07 38.71 7.37
CA GLN A 39 -10.53 38.70 7.31
C GLN A 39 -11.04 38.02 6.03
N GLN A 40 -10.44 38.32 4.88
CA GLN A 40 -10.82 37.69 3.60
C GLN A 40 -10.54 36.19 3.61
N LEU A 41 -9.47 35.75 4.28
CA LEU A 41 -9.18 34.32 4.46
C LEU A 41 -10.23 33.63 5.33
N ILE A 42 -10.70 34.30 6.39
CA ILE A 42 -11.78 33.80 7.25
C ILE A 42 -13.10 33.74 6.46
N ASP A 43 -13.40 34.73 5.65
CA ASP A 43 -14.60 34.76 4.80
C ASP A 43 -14.59 33.63 3.75
N LEU A 44 -13.42 33.13 3.36
CA LEU A 44 -13.25 31.93 2.52
C LEU A 44 -13.41 30.60 3.30
N GLY A 45 -13.77 30.66 4.60
CA GLY A 45 -14.02 29.48 5.42
C GLY A 45 -12.80 28.96 6.20
N LEU A 46 -11.70 29.70 6.21
CA LEU A 46 -10.53 29.34 7.01
C LEU A 46 -10.76 29.73 8.48
N THR A 47 -10.25 28.94 9.40
CA THR A 47 -10.22 29.31 10.81
C THR A 47 -9.19 30.43 11.04
N GLU A 48 -9.33 31.20 12.14
CA GLU A 48 -8.35 32.24 12.50
C GLU A 48 -6.92 31.69 12.51
N GLU A 49 -6.73 30.49 13.06
CA GLU A 49 -5.41 29.82 13.13
C GLU A 49 -4.85 29.48 11.75
N THR A 50 -5.70 28.98 10.86
CA THR A 50 -5.26 28.63 9.49
C THR A 50 -5.05 29.86 8.62
N ALA A 51 -5.87 30.90 8.80
CA ALA A 51 -5.67 32.19 8.16
C ALA A 51 -4.35 32.83 8.61
N TYR A 52 -4.04 32.78 9.91
CA TYR A 52 -2.75 33.22 10.44
C TYR A 52 -1.57 32.39 9.90
N ALA A 53 -1.73 31.07 9.80
CA ALA A 53 -0.70 30.18 9.26
C ALA A 53 -0.43 30.41 7.74
N ILE A 54 -1.40 30.92 7.01
CA ILE A 54 -1.25 31.30 5.58
C ILE A 54 -0.62 32.68 5.45
N TYR A 55 -1.09 33.64 6.25
CA TYR A 55 -0.66 35.04 6.19
C TYR A 55 0.64 35.31 6.95
N GLY A 56 0.86 34.61 8.06
CA GLY A 56 1.98 34.86 8.96
C GLY A 56 3.22 34.00 8.68
N THR A 57 4.38 34.53 9.04
CA THR A 57 5.68 33.84 8.93
C THR A 57 6.04 33.00 10.16
N GLY A 58 5.13 32.87 11.13
CA GLY A 58 5.49 32.37 12.45
C GLY A 58 5.62 30.85 12.60
N ARG A 59 4.92 30.05 11.75
CA ARG A 59 4.95 28.60 11.82
C ARG A 59 5.32 28.02 10.44
N PRO A 60 6.45 27.31 10.33
CA PRO A 60 6.74 26.60 9.10
C PRO A 60 5.68 25.57 8.77
N PRO A 61 5.37 25.32 7.51
CA PRO A 61 4.44 24.27 7.13
C PRO A 61 4.98 22.91 7.56
N ILE A 62 4.09 21.99 7.89
CA ILE A 62 4.47 20.60 8.10
C ILE A 62 5.12 20.08 6.80
N PRO A 63 6.31 19.44 6.87
CA PRO A 63 6.93 18.86 5.68
C PRO A 63 5.95 17.94 4.95
N ILE A 64 5.89 18.07 3.62
CA ILE A 64 4.90 17.33 2.81
C ILE A 64 5.02 15.81 3.03
N GLU A 65 6.24 15.32 3.15
CA GLU A 65 6.52 13.90 3.40
C GLU A 65 5.88 13.44 4.72
N THR A 66 6.11 14.17 5.80
CA THR A 66 5.52 13.88 7.12
C THR A 66 3.99 14.00 7.11
N LEU A 67 3.46 15.04 6.44
CA LEU A 67 2.02 15.25 6.29
C LEU A 67 1.36 14.04 5.62
N VAL A 68 1.91 13.65 4.47
CA VAL A 68 1.37 12.56 3.67
C VAL A 68 1.45 11.24 4.42
N THR A 69 2.59 10.92 5.02
CA THR A 69 2.75 9.71 5.84
C THR A 69 1.72 9.66 6.99
N THR A 70 1.55 10.79 7.70
CA THR A 70 0.57 10.88 8.79
C THR A 70 -0.87 10.65 8.31
N LEU A 71 -1.25 11.26 7.19
CA LEU A 71 -2.60 11.11 6.62
C LEU A 71 -2.86 9.67 6.17
N PHE A 72 -1.89 9.02 5.53
CA PHE A 72 -2.03 7.62 5.10
C PHE A 72 -2.05 6.64 6.27
N ALA A 73 -1.20 6.83 7.26
CA ALA A 73 -1.21 6.01 8.48
C ALA A 73 -2.57 6.04 9.18
N ASN A 74 -3.36 7.10 8.96
CA ASN A 74 -4.70 7.28 9.50
C ASN A 74 -5.82 7.04 8.47
N ARG A 75 -5.52 6.60 7.24
CA ARG A 75 -6.50 6.42 6.15
C ARG A 75 -7.39 7.64 5.92
N TRP A 76 -6.86 8.86 6.14
CA TRP A 76 -7.59 10.13 6.00
C TRP A 76 -8.83 10.24 6.86
N VAL A 77 -8.88 9.57 8.00
CA VAL A 77 -9.98 9.66 8.96
C VAL A 77 -9.48 10.08 10.33
N CYS A 78 -10.37 10.67 11.11
CA CYS A 78 -10.09 11.07 12.48
C CYS A 78 -9.71 9.86 13.35
N CYS A 79 -8.57 9.90 14.03
CA CYS A 79 -8.10 8.82 14.89
C CYS A 79 -8.97 8.61 16.15
N VAL A 80 -9.83 9.56 16.49
CA VAL A 80 -10.75 9.48 17.64
C VAL A 80 -12.07 8.83 17.25
N CYS A 81 -12.85 9.46 16.36
CA CYS A 81 -14.19 8.95 15.97
C CYS A 81 -14.16 7.98 14.81
N ARG A 82 -13.07 7.92 14.05
CA ARG A 82 -12.91 7.03 12.89
C ARG A 82 -13.97 7.21 11.80
N SER A 83 -14.61 8.39 11.77
CA SER A 83 -15.63 8.72 10.77
C SER A 83 -14.98 8.98 9.41
N THR A 84 -15.52 8.34 8.37
CA THR A 84 -15.08 8.52 6.98
C THR A 84 -15.74 9.71 6.28
N ASN A 85 -16.79 10.28 6.89
CA ASN A 85 -17.64 11.31 6.28
C ASN A 85 -17.30 12.73 6.75
N LEU A 86 -16.30 12.88 7.61
CA LEU A 86 -15.92 14.18 8.16
C LEU A 86 -14.56 14.62 7.59
N PRO A 87 -14.45 15.91 7.21
CA PRO A 87 -13.17 16.46 6.80
C PRO A 87 -12.16 16.40 7.94
N VAL A 88 -10.89 16.19 7.60
CA VAL A 88 -9.83 16.02 8.59
C VAL A 88 -8.78 17.13 8.52
N ILE A 89 -8.17 17.37 9.67
CA ILE A 89 -7.13 18.36 9.91
C ILE A 89 -5.96 17.62 10.60
N VAL A 90 -4.72 17.95 10.23
CA VAL A 90 -3.54 17.45 10.93
C VAL A 90 -3.21 18.40 12.09
N HIS A 91 -3.31 17.87 13.29
CA HIS A 91 -3.16 18.56 14.57
C HIS A 91 -1.83 18.20 15.23
N HIS A 92 -1.13 19.19 15.83
CA HIS A 92 0.03 18.93 16.69
C HIS A 92 -0.45 18.56 18.09
N ILE A 93 -0.15 17.34 18.52
CA ILE A 93 -0.52 16.84 19.86
C ILE A 93 0.12 17.73 20.94
N GLU A 94 1.40 18.01 20.79
CA GLU A 94 2.08 19.04 21.55
C GLU A 94 2.20 20.29 20.67
N PRO A 95 1.62 21.43 21.09
CA PRO A 95 1.58 22.63 20.26
C PRO A 95 2.94 23.00 19.68
N TRP A 96 2.98 23.36 18.42
CA TRP A 96 4.22 23.77 17.74
C TRP A 96 5.01 24.84 18.52
N ALA A 97 4.34 25.80 19.10
CA ALA A 97 4.98 26.87 19.88
C ALA A 97 5.82 26.37 21.05
N LYS A 98 5.58 25.13 21.51
CA LYS A 98 6.32 24.50 22.61
C LYS A 98 7.32 23.46 22.11
N SER A 99 6.90 22.62 21.19
CA SER A 99 7.66 21.44 20.76
C SER A 99 8.60 21.71 19.58
N HIS A 100 8.23 22.62 18.68
CA HIS A 100 8.90 22.82 17.39
C HIS A 100 9.05 21.50 16.61
N ASP A 101 8.12 20.53 16.84
CA ASP A 101 8.21 19.16 16.35
C ASP A 101 7.12 18.87 15.33
N HIS A 102 7.54 18.59 14.09
CA HIS A 102 6.72 18.12 12.98
C HIS A 102 6.80 16.60 12.76
N SER A 103 7.39 15.85 13.70
CA SER A 103 7.46 14.40 13.55
C SER A 103 6.07 13.77 13.54
N GLU A 104 5.94 12.63 12.88
CA GLU A 104 4.70 11.84 12.83
C GLU A 104 4.17 11.52 14.23
N LYS A 105 5.07 11.35 15.21
CA LYS A 105 4.70 11.06 16.61
C LYS A 105 3.94 12.20 17.26
N ASN A 106 4.21 13.43 16.85
CA ASN A 106 3.55 14.63 17.37
C ASN A 106 2.35 15.10 16.53
N LEU A 107 2.01 14.40 15.45
CA LEU A 107 0.92 14.76 14.54
C LEU A 107 -0.23 13.77 14.65
N ALA A 108 -1.46 14.26 14.83
CA ALA A 108 -2.68 13.45 14.82
C ALA A 108 -3.65 13.94 13.75
N VAL A 109 -4.39 13.01 13.16
CA VAL A 109 -5.45 13.32 12.19
C VAL A 109 -6.78 13.40 12.93
N LEU A 110 -7.40 14.57 12.93
CA LEU A 110 -8.64 14.86 13.65
C LEU A 110 -9.70 15.44 12.70
N CYS A 111 -10.98 15.15 12.97
CA CYS A 111 -12.07 15.92 12.36
C CYS A 111 -12.20 17.29 13.07
N SER A 112 -12.96 18.20 12.48
CA SER A 112 -13.17 19.56 13.03
C SER A 112 -13.69 19.54 14.49
N ILE A 113 -14.56 18.60 14.83
CA ILE A 113 -15.13 18.44 16.16
C ILE A 113 -14.01 18.11 17.18
N HIS A 114 -13.27 17.02 16.94
CA HIS A 114 -12.21 16.57 17.85
C HIS A 114 -10.98 17.49 17.83
N HIS A 115 -10.75 18.21 16.73
CA HIS A 115 -9.75 19.27 16.68
C HIS A 115 -10.12 20.41 17.65
N SER A 116 -11.38 20.84 17.66
CA SER A 116 -11.88 21.84 18.61
C SER A 116 -11.81 21.35 20.06
N GLU A 117 -12.14 20.08 20.31
CA GLU A 117 -12.03 19.46 21.64
C GLU A 117 -10.59 19.39 22.14
N ALA A 118 -9.63 19.11 21.26
CA ALA A 118 -8.21 19.08 21.62
C ALA A 118 -7.66 20.44 22.06
N HIS A 119 -8.30 21.54 21.62
CA HIS A 119 -7.97 22.90 22.04
C HIS A 119 -8.78 23.40 23.24
N THR A 120 -9.79 22.65 23.70
CA THR A 120 -10.72 23.09 24.73
C THR A 120 -10.47 22.32 26.04
N VAL A 121 -10.25 23.02 27.13
CA VAL A 121 -10.19 22.45 28.49
C VAL A 121 -11.51 22.73 29.19
N ARG A 122 -12.28 21.65 29.48
CA ARG A 122 -13.54 21.72 30.22
C ARG A 122 -13.38 21.07 31.57
N SER A 123 -13.82 21.74 32.64
CA SER A 123 -13.56 21.30 34.03
C SER A 123 -14.37 20.08 34.46
N LEU A 124 -15.47 19.73 33.79
CA LEU A 124 -16.40 18.66 34.17
C LEU A 124 -16.52 17.53 33.18
N GLU A 125 -15.77 17.57 32.08
CA GLU A 125 -15.82 16.57 31.01
C GLU A 125 -14.48 15.86 30.84
N LEU A 126 -14.50 14.70 30.26
CA LEU A 126 -13.31 13.97 29.85
C LEU A 126 -12.64 14.69 28.67
N ASN A 127 -11.72 15.58 28.96
CA ASN A 127 -10.96 16.33 27.97
C ASN A 127 -10.13 15.40 27.05
N LEU A 128 -9.98 15.80 25.80
CA LEU A 128 -9.06 15.17 24.87
C LEU A 128 -7.63 15.68 25.15
N THR A 129 -7.01 15.11 26.19
CA THR A 129 -5.64 15.46 26.59
C THR A 129 -4.61 14.95 25.58
N ALA A 130 -3.40 15.53 25.58
CA ALA A 130 -2.31 15.10 24.72
C ALA A 130 -1.99 13.60 24.86
N ASP A 131 -1.99 13.06 26.07
CA ASP A 131 -1.68 11.64 26.31
C ASP A 131 -2.81 10.75 25.79
N ARG A 132 -4.07 11.07 26.06
CA ARG A 132 -5.21 10.34 25.48
C ARG A 132 -5.21 10.37 23.95
N LEU A 133 -4.83 11.51 23.37
CA LEU A 133 -4.76 11.63 21.92
C LEU A 133 -3.60 10.79 21.34
N LYS A 134 -2.47 10.72 22.05
CA LYS A 134 -1.36 9.81 21.67
C LYS A 134 -1.81 8.35 21.68
N ASP A 135 -2.52 7.93 22.73
CA ASP A 135 -3.04 6.55 22.83
C ASP A 135 -4.05 6.23 21.74
N MET A 136 -5.01 7.13 21.50
CA MET A 136 -6.01 6.95 20.43
C MET A 136 -5.39 6.90 19.04
N LYS A 137 -4.40 7.77 18.78
CA LYS A 137 -3.62 7.76 17.54
C LYS A 137 -2.89 6.43 17.37
N PHE A 138 -2.16 6.00 18.40
CA PHE A 138 -1.39 4.74 18.37
C PHE A 138 -2.30 3.54 18.08
N GLU A 139 -3.42 3.41 18.80
CA GLU A 139 -4.38 2.32 18.61
C GLU A 139 -5.05 2.36 17.22
N TRP A 140 -5.36 3.55 16.72
CA TRP A 140 -5.92 3.68 15.38
C TRP A 140 -4.90 3.31 14.30
N GLU A 141 -3.69 3.83 14.36
CA GLU A 141 -2.62 3.51 13.38
C GLU A 141 -2.25 2.02 13.43
N ARG A 142 -2.23 1.41 14.63
CA ARG A 142 -2.09 -0.04 14.76
C ARG A 142 -3.23 -0.80 14.08
N THR A 143 -4.45 -0.34 14.28
CA THR A 143 -5.65 -0.91 13.63
C THR A 143 -5.57 -0.78 12.10
N VAL A 144 -5.16 0.38 11.58
CA VAL A 144 -4.99 0.60 10.14
C VAL A 144 -3.94 -0.36 9.57
N ARG A 145 -2.77 -0.49 10.20
CA ARG A 145 -1.74 -1.45 9.78
C ARG A 145 -2.28 -2.88 9.70
N ARG A 146 -3.01 -3.29 10.75
CA ARG A 146 -3.63 -4.62 10.78
C ARG A 146 -4.67 -4.81 9.67
N LEU A 147 -5.51 -3.81 9.44
CA LEU A 147 -6.53 -3.86 8.39
C LEU A 147 -5.91 -3.87 6.99
N ASP A 148 -4.79 -3.16 6.78
CA ASP A 148 -4.06 -3.18 5.51
C ASP A 148 -3.46 -4.57 5.26
N ALA A 149 -2.84 -5.18 6.26
CA ALA A 149 -2.36 -6.55 6.18
C ALA A 149 -3.51 -7.53 5.86
N ILE A 150 -4.63 -7.44 6.62
CA ILE A 150 -5.82 -8.27 6.39
C ILE A 150 -6.40 -8.07 4.98
N ALA A 151 -6.42 -6.83 4.46
CA ALA A 151 -6.94 -6.56 3.11
C ALA A 151 -6.11 -7.27 2.04
N ILE A 152 -4.78 -7.31 2.19
CA ILE A 152 -3.90 -8.08 1.31
C ILE A 152 -4.23 -9.56 1.39
N PHE A 153 -4.45 -10.09 2.60
CA PHE A 153 -4.74 -11.52 2.80
C PHE A 153 -6.18 -11.91 2.48
N LYS A 154 -7.16 -11.06 2.76
CA LYS A 154 -8.57 -11.34 2.37
C LYS A 154 -8.70 -11.56 0.88
N SER A 155 -7.98 -10.80 0.07
CA SER A 155 -7.96 -11.03 -1.37
C SER A 155 -7.21 -12.32 -1.77
N THR A 156 -6.43 -12.93 -0.88
CA THR A 156 -5.75 -14.22 -1.12
C THR A 156 -6.53 -15.42 -0.56
N GLN A 157 -7.43 -15.22 0.39
CA GLN A 157 -8.32 -16.27 0.93
C GLN A 157 -9.45 -16.66 -0.02
N LEU A 158 -9.73 -15.88 -1.04
CA LEU A 158 -10.56 -16.31 -2.14
C LEU A 158 -9.81 -17.46 -2.85
N MET A 159 -10.47 -18.60 -2.99
CA MET A 159 -9.90 -19.88 -3.47
C MET A 159 -9.06 -19.81 -4.74
N ALA A 160 -9.09 -18.73 -5.51
CA ALA A 160 -8.31 -18.52 -6.73
C ALA A 160 -7.09 -17.62 -6.56
N CYS A 161 -6.94 -16.95 -5.44
CA CYS A 161 -5.81 -16.07 -5.21
C CYS A 161 -4.66 -16.84 -4.60
N GLN A 162 -3.91 -17.52 -5.44
CA GLN A 162 -2.73 -18.23 -4.99
C GLN A 162 -1.51 -17.34 -5.14
N TRP A 163 -0.62 -17.39 -4.17
CA TRP A 163 0.71 -16.86 -4.32
C TRP A 163 1.48 -17.75 -5.31
N TRP A 164 2.05 -17.16 -6.32
CA TRP A 164 2.80 -17.85 -7.35
C TRP A 164 4.27 -17.93 -7.04
N TYR A 165 4.74 -17.05 -6.15
CA TYR A 165 6.12 -16.91 -5.79
C TYR A 165 6.26 -16.40 -4.37
N PHE A 166 7.23 -16.96 -3.65
CA PHE A 166 7.71 -16.44 -2.37
C PHE A 166 9.23 -16.32 -2.41
N ASN A 167 9.76 -15.16 -2.04
CA ASN A 167 11.15 -15.04 -1.64
C ASN A 167 11.27 -15.61 -0.23
N HIS A 168 11.45 -16.92 -0.12
CA HIS A 168 11.41 -17.64 1.14
C HIS A 168 12.45 -17.10 2.13
N LEU A 169 13.68 -16.77 1.69
CA LEU A 169 14.72 -16.21 2.55
C LEU A 169 14.26 -14.89 3.18
N ARG A 170 13.65 -14.00 2.39
CA ARG A 170 13.16 -12.72 2.88
C ARG A 170 11.91 -12.84 3.73
N VAL A 171 11.04 -13.78 3.43
CA VAL A 171 9.86 -14.07 4.28
C VAL A 171 10.32 -14.57 5.65
N PHE A 172 11.31 -15.47 5.71
CA PHE A 172 11.91 -15.94 6.97
C PHE A 172 12.61 -14.80 7.73
N GLU A 173 13.39 -13.96 7.04
CA GLU A 173 14.04 -12.79 7.64
C GLU A 173 13.01 -11.85 8.30
N ILE A 174 11.94 -11.53 7.60
CA ILE A 174 10.84 -10.68 8.10
C ILE A 174 10.18 -11.37 9.31
N ALA A 175 9.83 -12.63 9.19
CA ALA A 175 9.17 -13.38 10.26
C ALA A 175 10.03 -13.45 11.53
N ARG A 176 11.33 -13.69 11.40
CA ARG A 176 12.27 -13.67 12.54
C ARG A 176 12.40 -12.28 13.18
N ALA A 177 12.45 -11.23 12.38
CA ALA A 177 12.52 -9.86 12.89
C ALA A 177 11.28 -9.46 13.71
N HIS A 178 10.18 -10.21 13.58
CA HIS A 178 8.92 -10.03 14.30
C HIS A 178 8.61 -11.17 15.27
N ASP A 179 9.64 -11.92 15.69
CA ASP A 179 9.54 -12.98 16.71
C ASP A 179 8.49 -14.06 16.41
N VAL A 180 8.29 -14.39 15.12
CA VAL A 180 7.34 -15.44 14.72
C VAL A 180 7.93 -16.81 15.09
N ASP A 181 7.20 -17.56 15.92
CA ASP A 181 7.49 -18.96 16.19
C ASP A 181 6.96 -19.84 15.05
N PHE A 182 7.86 -20.32 14.21
CA PHE A 182 7.51 -21.13 13.03
C PHE A 182 6.83 -22.45 13.40
N THR A 183 7.09 -22.99 14.58
CA THR A 183 6.53 -24.27 15.03
C THR A 183 5.06 -24.16 15.43
N GLN A 184 4.58 -22.95 15.67
CA GLN A 184 3.18 -22.65 16.00
C GLN A 184 2.32 -22.29 14.78
N LEU A 185 2.93 -22.23 13.59
CA LEU A 185 2.18 -21.93 12.37
C LEU A 185 1.29 -23.09 11.95
N ASP A 186 0.08 -22.80 11.49
CA ASP A 186 -0.90 -23.82 11.07
C ASP A 186 -0.32 -24.79 10.02
N GLY A 187 0.47 -24.30 9.09
CA GLY A 187 1.08 -25.11 8.04
C GLY A 187 2.30 -25.93 8.49
N PHE A 188 2.86 -25.70 9.68
CA PHE A 188 4.13 -26.30 10.11
C PHE A 188 4.10 -27.84 10.13
N ARG A 189 3.08 -28.43 10.76
CA ARG A 189 2.97 -29.90 10.85
C ARG A 189 2.93 -30.56 9.47
N GLY A 190 2.19 -29.95 8.54
CA GLY A 190 2.12 -30.42 7.16
C GLY A 190 3.47 -30.33 6.46
N ALA A 191 4.13 -29.18 6.56
CA ALA A 191 5.45 -28.95 5.98
C ALA A 191 6.50 -29.91 6.54
N ARG A 192 6.48 -30.14 7.85
CA ARG A 192 7.39 -31.07 8.53
C ARG A 192 7.15 -32.52 8.10
N SER A 193 5.88 -32.97 8.06
CA SER A 193 5.52 -34.30 7.62
C SER A 193 5.84 -34.55 6.14
N ALA A 194 5.80 -33.52 5.32
CA ALA A 194 6.17 -33.57 3.90
C ALA A 194 7.68 -33.44 3.66
N ASN A 195 8.49 -33.38 4.73
CA ASN A 195 9.94 -33.18 4.67
C ASN A 195 10.35 -31.93 3.88
N LEU A 196 9.62 -30.83 4.07
CA LEU A 196 9.91 -29.54 3.47
C LEU A 196 10.75 -28.64 4.38
N CYS A 197 10.66 -28.82 5.70
CA CYS A 197 11.40 -28.03 6.69
C CYS A 197 11.98 -28.89 7.80
N ASP A 198 12.92 -28.30 8.55
CA ASP A 198 13.50 -28.88 9.75
C ASP A 198 12.57 -28.76 10.99
N ASP A 199 13.04 -29.20 12.14
CA ASP A 199 12.30 -29.15 13.40
C ASP A 199 12.07 -27.72 13.91
N ASN A 200 12.82 -26.74 13.41
CA ASN A 200 12.67 -25.32 13.71
C ASN A 200 11.80 -24.60 12.67
N GLY A 201 11.33 -25.26 11.64
CA GLY A 201 10.50 -24.73 10.58
C GLY A 201 11.24 -24.11 9.40
N PHE A 202 12.58 -24.20 9.34
CA PHE A 202 13.33 -23.70 8.19
C PHE A 202 13.24 -24.66 7.01
N LEU A 203 12.94 -24.11 5.83
CA LEU A 203 12.89 -24.91 4.61
C LEU A 203 14.26 -25.47 4.26
N TYR A 204 14.28 -26.71 3.80
CA TYR A 204 15.48 -27.30 3.24
C TYR A 204 15.83 -26.64 1.91
N GLU A 205 17.12 -26.39 1.69
CA GLU A 205 17.61 -25.93 0.40
C GLU A 205 17.35 -26.96 -0.70
N SER A 206 17.09 -26.49 -1.91
CA SER A 206 16.83 -27.31 -3.08
C SER A 206 17.72 -26.84 -4.22
N ASP A 207 18.41 -27.78 -4.89
CA ASP A 207 19.23 -27.51 -6.08
C ASP A 207 18.37 -27.22 -7.34
N GLY A 208 17.09 -27.03 -7.20
CA GLY A 208 16.15 -26.80 -8.31
C GLY A 208 14.85 -26.17 -7.83
N PRO A 209 13.74 -26.38 -8.53
CA PRO A 209 12.45 -25.84 -8.12
C PRO A 209 12.08 -26.24 -6.71
N MET A 210 11.74 -25.25 -5.86
CA MET A 210 11.33 -25.48 -4.48
C MET A 210 10.10 -26.35 -4.35
N TYR A 211 9.21 -26.28 -5.32
CA TYR A 211 8.00 -27.09 -5.30
C TYR A 211 8.26 -28.49 -5.90
N ARG A 212 7.67 -29.48 -5.26
CA ARG A 212 7.41 -30.79 -5.88
C ARG A 212 5.92 -30.92 -6.05
N ALA A 213 5.44 -31.43 -7.17
CA ALA A 213 4.02 -31.46 -7.51
C ALA A 213 3.13 -32.01 -6.39
N SER A 214 3.60 -33.05 -5.67
CA SER A 214 2.89 -33.68 -4.55
C SER A 214 2.79 -32.84 -3.28
N VAL A 215 3.62 -31.82 -3.10
CA VAL A 215 3.72 -31.04 -1.85
C VAL A 215 3.54 -29.53 -2.07
N ALA A 216 3.27 -29.12 -3.30
CA ALA A 216 3.13 -27.70 -3.66
C ALA A 216 2.08 -26.96 -2.82
N LEU A 217 0.94 -27.57 -2.55
CA LEU A 217 -0.11 -26.98 -1.71
C LEU A 217 0.30 -26.86 -0.25
N ILE A 218 1.06 -27.83 0.27
CA ILE A 218 1.56 -27.81 1.64
C ILE A 218 2.57 -26.68 1.80
N LEU A 219 3.52 -26.58 0.88
CA LEU A 219 4.50 -25.49 0.86
C LEU A 219 3.80 -24.13 0.78
N GLN A 220 2.85 -23.99 -0.13
CA GLN A 220 2.08 -22.77 -0.29
C GLN A 220 1.32 -22.38 0.97
N HIS A 221 0.65 -23.35 1.61
CA HIS A 221 -0.08 -23.11 2.85
C HIS A 221 0.86 -22.63 3.97
N TYR A 222 1.99 -23.32 4.15
CA TYR A 222 2.99 -22.98 5.15
C TYR A 222 3.56 -21.56 4.94
N MET A 223 3.99 -21.24 3.72
CA MET A 223 4.56 -19.95 3.38
C MET A 223 3.53 -18.81 3.46
N THR A 224 2.28 -19.08 3.06
CA THR A 224 1.19 -18.10 3.18
C THR A 224 0.91 -17.77 4.64
N ASN A 225 0.81 -18.79 5.49
CA ASN A 225 0.55 -18.60 6.91
C ASN A 225 1.71 -17.85 7.59
N MET A 226 2.95 -18.21 7.28
CA MET A 226 4.14 -17.50 7.76
C MET A 226 4.12 -16.02 7.37
N LEU A 227 3.89 -15.73 6.09
CA LEU A 227 3.80 -14.35 5.61
C LEU A 227 2.65 -13.59 6.29
N GLN A 228 1.51 -14.24 6.50
CA GLN A 228 0.35 -13.66 7.17
C GLN A 228 0.67 -13.23 8.60
N VAL A 229 1.29 -14.13 9.36
CA VAL A 229 1.65 -13.84 10.75
C VAL A 229 2.75 -12.77 10.79
N ALA A 230 3.76 -12.87 9.95
CA ALA A 230 4.84 -11.89 9.88
C ALA A 230 4.36 -10.48 9.54
N LEU A 231 3.35 -10.35 8.66
CA LEU A 231 2.81 -9.04 8.26
C LEU A 231 1.73 -8.50 9.20
N SER A 232 1.30 -9.25 10.21
CA SER A 232 0.21 -8.80 11.11
C SER A 232 0.51 -7.49 11.83
N ASP A 233 1.77 -7.23 12.12
CA ASP A 233 2.26 -6.05 12.83
C ASP A 233 3.10 -5.11 11.96
N ILE A 234 3.25 -5.42 10.67
CA ILE A 234 4.03 -4.59 9.73
C ILE A 234 3.09 -3.70 8.93
N ARG A 235 3.49 -2.45 8.75
CA ARG A 235 2.81 -1.56 7.82
C ARG A 235 3.16 -1.95 6.39
N VAL A 236 2.14 -2.36 5.62
CA VAL A 236 2.23 -2.52 4.17
C VAL A 236 1.36 -1.46 3.52
N GLN A 237 1.94 -0.67 2.62
CA GLN A 237 1.20 0.36 1.90
C GLN A 237 0.76 -0.20 0.54
N ASN A 238 -0.56 -0.23 0.30
CA ASN A 238 -1.09 -0.50 -1.03
C ASN A 238 -1.08 0.81 -1.83
N ILE A 239 -0.22 0.87 -2.85
CA ILE A 239 -0.05 2.05 -3.71
C ILE A 239 -0.50 1.79 -5.14
N SER A 240 -1.26 0.72 -5.37
CA SER A 240 -1.67 0.31 -6.72
C SER A 240 -2.35 1.41 -7.52
N ASP A 241 -3.19 2.21 -6.88
CA ASP A 241 -3.95 3.30 -7.47
C ASP A 241 -3.25 4.67 -7.35
N ASP A 242 -2.22 4.76 -6.52
CA ASP A 242 -1.52 6.01 -6.19
C ASP A 242 -0.14 6.13 -6.87
N LEU A 243 0.06 5.42 -7.99
CA LEU A 243 1.32 5.41 -8.72
C LEU A 243 1.50 6.69 -9.55
N ASP A 244 1.73 7.82 -8.89
CA ASP A 244 2.25 9.03 -9.48
C ASP A 244 3.57 9.46 -8.81
N ARG A 245 4.41 10.22 -9.53
CA ARG A 245 5.76 10.57 -9.07
C ARG A 245 5.79 11.41 -7.78
N GLY A 246 4.78 12.23 -7.57
CA GLY A 246 4.67 13.09 -6.39
C GLY A 246 4.30 12.25 -5.18
N THR A 247 3.26 11.47 -5.30
CA THR A 247 2.73 10.61 -4.24
C THR A 247 3.77 9.57 -3.79
N VAL A 248 4.36 8.83 -4.74
CA VAL A 248 5.36 7.80 -4.42
C VAL A 248 6.56 8.40 -3.69
N LYS A 249 7.07 9.54 -4.14
CA LYS A 249 8.21 10.20 -3.49
C LYS A 249 7.91 10.65 -2.05
N CYS A 250 6.67 11.04 -1.79
CA CYS A 250 6.24 11.52 -0.47
C CYS A 250 5.81 10.40 0.48
N LEU A 251 5.36 9.27 -0.08
CA LEU A 251 4.75 8.18 0.70
C LEU A 251 5.71 7.07 1.06
N ILE A 252 6.76 6.87 0.25
CA ILE A 252 7.55 5.66 0.28
C ILE A 252 8.99 6.02 0.57
N SER A 253 9.53 5.30 1.55
CA SER A 253 10.93 5.35 1.93
C SER A 253 11.64 4.04 1.60
N GLU A 254 12.95 4.08 1.46
CA GLU A 254 13.78 2.88 1.33
C GLU A 254 13.62 2.00 2.57
N GLY A 255 13.49 0.69 2.37
CA GLY A 255 13.24 -0.30 3.41
C GLY A 255 11.76 -0.62 3.68
N GLU A 256 10.82 0.19 3.22
CA GLU A 256 9.39 -0.04 3.43
C GLU A 256 8.82 -1.17 2.58
N LEU A 257 7.78 -1.82 3.10
CA LEU A 257 6.99 -2.81 2.38
C LEU A 257 5.79 -2.14 1.72
N ILE A 258 5.67 -2.38 0.42
CA ILE A 258 4.59 -1.89 -0.41
C ILE A 258 3.90 -3.03 -1.15
N PHE A 259 2.62 -2.86 -1.42
CA PHE A 259 1.87 -3.75 -2.31
C PHE A 259 1.46 -2.99 -3.56
N VAL A 260 1.78 -3.55 -4.73
CA VAL A 260 1.51 -2.91 -6.02
C VAL A 260 0.90 -3.92 -6.97
N GLN A 261 -0.28 -3.60 -7.50
CA GLN A 261 -0.97 -4.39 -8.50
C GLN A 261 -0.86 -3.78 -9.89
N GLY A 262 -0.87 -4.62 -10.89
CA GLY A 262 -1.00 -4.22 -12.29
C GLY A 262 -0.17 -5.07 -13.23
N SER A 263 0.06 -4.54 -14.44
CA SER A 263 0.78 -5.25 -15.50
C SER A 263 2.29 -5.17 -15.27
N TYR A 264 2.94 -6.33 -15.20
CA TYR A 264 4.38 -6.49 -15.11
C TYR A 264 4.91 -7.29 -16.29
N THR A 265 6.08 -6.90 -16.80
CA THR A 265 6.78 -7.64 -17.85
C THR A 265 7.98 -8.36 -17.24
N PHE A 266 8.08 -9.66 -17.53
CA PHE A 266 9.17 -10.51 -17.09
C PHE A 266 10.12 -10.80 -18.25
N SER A 267 11.42 -10.68 -17.96
CA SER A 267 12.49 -10.97 -18.92
C SER A 267 13.52 -11.88 -18.26
N ASP A 268 13.86 -12.96 -18.95
CA ASP A 268 14.89 -13.89 -18.50
C ASP A 268 16.26 -13.19 -18.48
N LEU A 269 17.01 -13.38 -17.43
CA LEU A 269 18.39 -12.94 -17.30
C LEU A 269 19.34 -14.05 -17.74
N PRO A 270 20.61 -13.74 -18.06
CA PRO A 270 21.61 -14.78 -18.36
C PRO A 270 21.67 -15.82 -17.24
N PRO A 271 21.86 -17.11 -17.59
CA PRO A 271 21.95 -18.18 -16.61
C PRO A 271 23.02 -17.88 -15.55
N SER A 272 22.68 -18.08 -14.29
CA SER A 272 23.63 -18.03 -13.19
C SER A 272 24.53 -19.29 -13.21
N ALA A 273 25.78 -19.15 -12.75
CA ALA A 273 26.68 -20.30 -12.56
C ALA A 273 26.16 -21.29 -11.50
N SER A 274 25.26 -20.85 -10.62
CA SER A 274 24.61 -21.65 -9.57
C SER A 274 23.35 -22.38 -10.04
N GLY A 275 22.98 -22.30 -11.34
CA GLY A 275 21.76 -22.95 -11.85
C GLY A 275 20.45 -22.21 -11.53
N GLU A 276 20.54 -21.00 -11.01
CA GLU A 276 19.37 -20.15 -10.73
C GLU A 276 18.74 -19.65 -12.03
N GLU A 277 17.41 -19.69 -12.10
CA GLU A 277 16.65 -19.06 -13.18
C GLU A 277 16.27 -17.63 -12.82
N LEU A 278 17.22 -16.71 -12.96
CA LEU A 278 17.01 -15.31 -12.64
C LEU A 278 16.11 -14.61 -13.68
N VAL A 279 15.18 -13.84 -13.17
CA VAL A 279 14.18 -13.09 -13.96
C VAL A 279 14.10 -11.67 -13.46
N SER A 280 14.13 -10.73 -14.41
CA SER A 280 13.82 -9.33 -14.14
C SER A 280 12.33 -9.08 -14.31
N GLY A 281 11.65 -8.60 -13.28
CA GLY A 281 10.28 -8.10 -13.35
C GLY A 281 10.27 -6.57 -13.42
N ARG A 282 9.47 -6.00 -14.34
CA ARG A 282 9.37 -4.55 -14.53
C ARG A 282 7.93 -4.10 -14.71
N ARG A 283 7.61 -2.94 -14.14
CA ARG A 283 6.36 -2.22 -14.36
C ARG A 283 6.65 -0.77 -14.68
N HIS A 284 6.02 -0.27 -15.73
CA HIS A 284 6.12 1.13 -16.14
C HIS A 284 4.74 1.78 -16.04
N VAL A 285 4.62 2.87 -15.28
CA VAL A 285 3.35 3.59 -15.12
C VAL A 285 3.63 5.05 -14.71
N ASN A 286 2.96 6.01 -15.33
CA ASN A 286 3.00 7.45 -14.97
C ASN A 286 4.42 8.02 -14.74
N GLY A 287 5.42 7.53 -15.51
CA GLY A 287 6.81 7.95 -15.38
C GLY A 287 7.52 7.40 -14.13
N ILE A 288 7.01 6.34 -13.55
CA ILE A 288 7.63 5.51 -12.53
C ILE A 288 8.01 4.18 -13.17
N GLU A 289 9.20 3.70 -12.90
CA GLU A 289 9.64 2.36 -13.22
C GLU A 289 9.88 1.59 -11.92
N ILE A 290 9.18 0.49 -11.74
CA ILE A 290 9.40 -0.46 -10.65
C ILE A 290 10.15 -1.64 -11.23
N SER A 291 11.27 -2.02 -10.63
CA SER A 291 12.09 -3.15 -11.07
C SER A 291 12.53 -4.02 -9.90
N PHE A 292 12.58 -5.33 -10.15
CA PHE A 292 13.10 -6.32 -9.21
C PHE A 292 13.65 -7.53 -9.95
N VAL A 293 14.49 -8.30 -9.30
CA VAL A 293 15.03 -9.57 -9.80
C VAL A 293 14.64 -10.67 -8.83
N PHE A 294 14.32 -11.84 -9.35
CA PHE A 294 13.97 -13.00 -8.55
C PHE A 294 14.38 -14.32 -9.24
N ASN A 295 14.51 -15.38 -8.45
CA ASN A 295 14.74 -16.72 -8.96
C ASN A 295 13.42 -17.42 -9.24
N ARG A 296 13.17 -17.76 -10.51
CA ARG A 296 11.90 -18.42 -10.90
C ARG A 296 11.74 -19.82 -10.29
N ASN A 297 12.84 -20.45 -9.87
CA ASN A 297 12.79 -21.73 -9.18
C ASN A 297 12.03 -21.68 -7.84
N ASP A 298 11.90 -20.48 -7.24
CA ASP A 298 11.12 -20.26 -6.01
C ASP A 298 9.62 -20.09 -6.28
N GLY A 299 9.17 -20.34 -7.51
CA GLY A 299 7.75 -20.42 -7.86
C GLY A 299 7.04 -21.56 -7.13
N THR A 300 5.79 -21.33 -6.71
CA THR A 300 5.02 -22.26 -5.87
C THR A 300 4.42 -23.45 -6.63
N SER A 301 4.49 -23.45 -7.95
CA SER A 301 3.96 -24.53 -8.79
C SER A 301 4.59 -24.53 -10.19
N GLY A 302 4.43 -25.65 -10.93
CA GLY A 302 4.87 -25.74 -12.32
C GLY A 302 4.17 -24.73 -13.24
N SER A 303 2.92 -24.45 -12.99
CA SER A 303 2.18 -23.42 -13.73
C SER A 303 2.70 -22.02 -13.40
N ALA A 304 3.01 -21.73 -12.14
CA ALA A 304 3.62 -20.47 -11.76
C ALA A 304 4.95 -20.26 -12.50
N ARG A 305 5.85 -21.22 -12.39
CA ARG A 305 7.19 -21.16 -13.02
C ARG A 305 7.12 -21.06 -14.54
N ASN A 306 6.28 -21.88 -15.19
CA ASN A 306 6.34 -22.06 -16.64
C ASN A 306 5.40 -21.13 -17.41
N LEU A 307 4.33 -20.61 -16.79
CA LEU A 307 3.30 -19.83 -17.44
C LEU A 307 3.14 -18.41 -16.87
N TRP A 308 3.00 -18.29 -15.54
CA TRP A 308 2.53 -17.05 -14.92
C TRP A 308 3.63 -16.07 -14.57
N LEU A 309 4.86 -16.56 -14.38
CA LEU A 309 6.03 -15.73 -14.15
C LEU A 309 6.85 -15.52 -15.43
N ARG A 310 6.17 -15.37 -16.56
CA ARG A 310 6.74 -15.14 -17.90
C ARG A 310 5.94 -14.12 -18.69
N GLY A 311 6.62 -13.46 -19.63
CA GLY A 311 5.98 -12.49 -20.51
C GLY A 311 5.37 -11.33 -19.75
N THR A 312 4.22 -10.83 -20.20
CA THR A 312 3.50 -9.75 -19.52
C THR A 312 2.29 -10.32 -18.80
N GLN A 313 2.19 -10.06 -17.51
CA GLN A 313 1.16 -10.60 -16.62
C GLN A 313 0.58 -9.51 -15.73
N ASN A 314 -0.74 -9.55 -15.50
CA ASN A 314 -1.39 -8.77 -14.47
C ASN A 314 -1.31 -9.49 -13.13
N LEU A 315 -0.66 -8.88 -12.15
CA LEU A 315 -0.41 -9.51 -10.84
C LEU A 315 -0.23 -8.49 -9.73
N GLY A 316 -0.23 -8.96 -8.50
CA GLY A 316 0.07 -8.18 -7.30
C GLY A 316 1.42 -8.60 -6.73
N CYS A 317 2.29 -7.63 -6.51
CA CYS A 317 3.61 -7.82 -5.91
C CYS A 317 3.67 -7.19 -4.53
N LEU A 318 4.09 -7.98 -3.53
CA LEU A 318 4.58 -7.47 -2.26
C LEU A 318 6.08 -7.21 -2.42
N LEU A 319 6.47 -5.96 -2.27
CA LEU A 319 7.83 -5.48 -2.54
C LEU A 319 8.41 -4.80 -1.30
N ARG A 320 9.70 -5.01 -1.05
CA ARG A 320 10.50 -4.15 -0.17
C ARG A 320 11.27 -3.17 -1.02
N VAL A 321 11.12 -1.88 -0.78
CA VAL A 321 11.81 -0.83 -1.52
C VAL A 321 13.29 -0.82 -1.12
N ASN A 322 14.17 -1.06 -2.08
CA ASN A 322 15.61 -1.01 -1.84
C ASN A 322 16.16 0.40 -2.07
N ARG A 323 15.71 1.03 -3.17
CA ARG A 323 16.24 2.32 -3.58
C ARG A 323 15.24 3.11 -4.41
N LEU A 324 15.19 4.41 -4.17
CA LEU A 324 14.49 5.40 -4.99
C LEU A 324 15.50 6.32 -5.68
N SER A 325 15.48 6.37 -7.01
CA SER A 325 16.39 7.18 -7.80
C SER A 325 15.68 7.82 -8.99
N ARG A 326 16.38 8.70 -9.73
CA ARG A 326 15.87 9.21 -10.99
C ARG A 326 16.83 8.82 -12.12
N ASP A 327 16.26 8.42 -13.24
CA ASP A 327 17.03 8.20 -14.44
C ASP A 327 17.40 9.53 -15.13
N LEU A 328 18.21 9.45 -16.18
CA LEU A 328 18.65 10.61 -16.97
C LEU A 328 17.49 11.36 -17.65
N LYS A 329 16.32 10.74 -17.78
CA LYS A 329 15.09 11.32 -18.33
C LYS A 329 14.16 11.88 -17.24
N GLY A 330 14.60 11.89 -15.99
CA GLY A 330 13.83 12.36 -14.84
C GLY A 330 12.68 11.44 -14.41
N ARG A 331 12.64 10.19 -14.91
CA ARG A 331 11.68 9.18 -14.45
C ARG A 331 12.08 8.67 -13.06
N LEU A 332 11.12 8.43 -12.20
CA LEU A 332 11.37 7.84 -10.89
C LEU A 332 11.62 6.35 -11.07
N GLN A 333 12.75 5.89 -10.58
CA GLN A 333 13.13 4.48 -10.56
C GLN A 333 13.01 3.95 -9.13
N MET A 334 12.24 2.89 -8.98
CA MET A 334 12.11 2.14 -7.74
C MET A 334 12.72 0.77 -7.95
N ASP A 335 13.89 0.55 -7.37
CA ASP A 335 14.49 -0.77 -7.27
C ASP A 335 13.98 -1.45 -6.01
N ALA A 336 13.52 -2.68 -6.12
CA ALA A 336 12.87 -3.38 -5.04
C ALA A 336 13.31 -4.85 -4.95
N THR A 337 13.13 -5.43 -3.77
CA THR A 337 13.16 -6.88 -3.55
C THR A 337 11.72 -7.38 -3.52
N VAL A 338 11.39 -8.31 -4.39
CA VAL A 338 10.09 -8.97 -4.34
C VAL A 338 10.06 -9.97 -3.19
N ILE A 339 9.03 -9.85 -2.35
CA ILE A 339 8.79 -10.74 -1.21
C ILE A 339 7.84 -11.85 -1.61
N ALA A 340 6.76 -11.50 -2.32
CA ALA A 340 5.79 -12.45 -2.83
C ALA A 340 5.07 -11.89 -4.06
N ILE A 341 4.70 -12.79 -4.99
CA ILE A 341 3.91 -12.46 -6.18
C ILE A 341 2.63 -13.30 -6.14
N ARG A 342 1.52 -12.65 -6.34
CA ARG A 342 0.21 -13.30 -6.45
C ARG A 342 -0.42 -13.03 -7.81
N SER A 343 -1.44 -13.78 -8.10
CA SER A 343 -2.29 -13.54 -9.24
C SER A 343 -2.99 -12.17 -9.18
N ALA A 344 -3.44 -11.69 -10.33
CA ALA A 344 -4.00 -10.36 -10.54
C ALA A 344 -5.16 -9.99 -9.62
N HIS A 345 -5.44 -8.69 -9.63
CA HIS A 345 -6.47 -7.99 -8.90
C HIS A 345 -7.86 -8.61 -9.03
N GLU A 346 -8.68 -8.40 -8.01
CA GLU A 346 -10.03 -8.92 -7.91
C GLU A 346 -10.90 -8.62 -9.12
N GLU A 347 -10.85 -7.41 -9.68
CA GLU A 347 -11.71 -7.04 -10.80
C GLU A 347 -11.43 -7.82 -12.08
N LEU A 348 -10.16 -8.03 -12.43
CA LEU A 348 -9.79 -8.85 -13.60
C LEU A 348 -10.00 -10.34 -13.36
N LYS A 349 -9.83 -10.80 -12.13
CA LYS A 349 -10.01 -12.20 -11.76
C LYS A 349 -11.42 -12.55 -11.39
N ARG A 350 -12.14 -11.65 -10.82
CA ARG A 350 -13.53 -11.84 -10.44
C ARG A 350 -14.32 -12.39 -11.64
N ARG A 351 -14.13 -11.85 -12.84
CA ARG A 351 -14.74 -12.35 -14.06
C ARG A 351 -14.38 -13.82 -14.36
N PHE A 352 -13.10 -14.15 -14.41
CA PHE A 352 -12.66 -15.51 -14.73
C PHE A 352 -12.98 -16.50 -13.62
N TYR A 353 -12.94 -16.06 -12.40
CA TYR A 353 -13.13 -16.86 -11.24
C TYR A 353 -14.61 -17.14 -10.98
N GLU A 354 -15.46 -16.14 -11.03
CA GLU A 354 -16.92 -16.29 -10.94
C GLU A 354 -17.42 -17.20 -12.05
N ILE A 355 -16.94 -17.03 -13.29
CA ILE A 355 -17.24 -17.95 -14.40
C ILE A 355 -16.76 -19.39 -14.09
N GLY A 356 -15.57 -19.54 -13.51
CA GLY A 356 -15.04 -20.83 -13.11
C GLY A 356 -15.85 -21.49 -12.01
N LEU A 357 -16.19 -20.75 -10.97
CA LEU A 357 -17.04 -21.21 -9.87
C LEU A 357 -18.47 -21.53 -10.32
N TYR A 358 -19.02 -20.68 -11.17
CA TYR A 358 -20.33 -20.94 -11.79
C TYR A 358 -20.32 -22.23 -12.61
N ARG A 359 -19.33 -22.42 -13.46
CA ARG A 359 -19.16 -23.66 -14.26
C ARG A 359 -18.91 -24.89 -13.40
N SER A 360 -18.30 -24.74 -12.22
CA SER A 360 -18.08 -25.82 -11.25
C SER A 360 -19.27 -26.07 -10.34
N GLY A 361 -20.32 -25.27 -10.42
CA GLY A 361 -21.52 -25.38 -9.57
C GLY A 361 -21.29 -24.97 -8.11
N LEU A 362 -20.18 -24.29 -7.79
CA LEU A 362 -19.85 -23.85 -6.43
C LEU A 362 -20.56 -22.55 -6.04
N ILE A 363 -21.00 -21.78 -7.03
CA ILE A 363 -21.88 -20.61 -6.83
C ILE A 363 -23.11 -20.78 -7.73
N GLY A 364 -24.28 -20.48 -7.18
CA GLY A 364 -25.53 -20.46 -7.94
C GLY A 364 -25.61 -19.25 -8.89
N GLN A 365 -26.56 -19.25 -9.82
CA GLN A 365 -26.95 -18.05 -10.55
C GLN A 365 -27.52 -17.07 -9.51
N GLY A 366 -26.73 -16.16 -9.03
CA GLY A 366 -27.18 -14.99 -8.30
C GLY A 366 -27.87 -14.06 -9.28
N ASP A 367 -28.99 -13.53 -8.88
CA ASP A 367 -29.94 -12.71 -9.59
C ASP A 367 -29.35 -11.92 -10.78
N GLU A 368 -29.76 -12.31 -11.96
CA GLU A 368 -29.55 -11.62 -13.22
C GLU A 368 -30.39 -10.32 -13.24
N ASP A 369 -29.93 -9.28 -12.57
CA ASP A 369 -30.39 -7.91 -12.82
C ASP A 369 -29.20 -6.94 -12.78
N GLY A 370 -28.37 -7.07 -13.78
CA GLY A 370 -27.27 -6.16 -14.08
C GLY A 370 -26.77 -6.49 -15.48
N GLY A 371 -27.48 -5.98 -16.50
CA GLY A 371 -27.10 -6.18 -17.89
C GLY A 371 -25.64 -5.82 -18.13
N PHE A 372 -24.86 -6.81 -18.44
CA PHE A 372 -23.53 -6.62 -18.99
C PHE A 372 -23.67 -6.50 -20.50
N GLU A 373 -23.53 -5.30 -21.02
CA GLU A 373 -23.25 -5.08 -22.43
C GLU A 373 -21.89 -5.70 -22.72
N ASP A 374 -21.87 -6.68 -23.60
CA ASP A 374 -20.63 -7.24 -24.19
C ASP A 374 -20.01 -6.15 -25.07
N ASP A 375 -19.06 -5.40 -24.51
CA ASP A 375 -18.16 -4.59 -25.31
C ASP A 375 -17.21 -5.55 -26.03
N ASP A 376 -17.52 -5.77 -27.30
CA ASP A 376 -16.71 -6.48 -28.29
C ASP A 376 -15.28 -5.93 -28.32
N PHE A 377 -14.35 -6.72 -27.81
CA PHE A 377 -12.95 -6.56 -28.15
C PHE A 377 -12.76 -6.97 -29.62
N GLU A 378 -13.05 -6.06 -30.55
CA GLU A 378 -12.60 -6.17 -31.93
C GLU A 378 -11.07 -6.20 -31.97
N ASN A 379 -10.60 -7.32 -32.45
CA ASN A 379 -9.22 -7.60 -32.82
C ASN A 379 -8.84 -6.68 -34.00
N GLU A 380 -8.26 -5.52 -33.74
CA GLU A 380 -7.53 -4.78 -34.76
C GLU A 380 -6.26 -5.55 -35.13
N ARG A 381 -6.41 -6.47 -36.08
CA ARG A 381 -5.28 -6.94 -36.87
C ARG A 381 -4.92 -5.80 -37.85
N GLY A 382 -3.85 -5.09 -37.50
CA GLY A 382 -3.23 -4.14 -38.43
C GLY A 382 -2.84 -4.84 -39.72
N GLU A 383 -3.42 -4.43 -40.83
CA GLU A 383 -2.95 -4.71 -42.17
C GLU A 383 -1.59 -4.07 -42.39
N GLU A 384 -0.60 -4.88 -42.72
CA GLU A 384 0.66 -4.39 -43.28
C GLU A 384 0.38 -3.75 -44.65
N PRO A 385 0.88 -2.55 -44.96
CA PRO A 385 0.89 -2.05 -46.30
C PRO A 385 2.06 -2.69 -47.05
N ALA A 386 1.72 -3.41 -48.12
CA ALA A 386 2.67 -3.80 -49.13
C ALA A 386 3.18 -2.56 -49.89
N CYS A 387 4.49 -2.31 -49.86
CA CYS A 387 5.40 -1.97 -50.96
C CYS A 387 6.80 -1.80 -50.42
#